data_d012b42db33aa21635ecd1f4993156b8
#
_entry.id   d012b42db33aa21635ecd1f4993156b8
#
_cell.length_a   1.000
_cell.length_b   1.000
_cell.length_c   1.000
_cell.angle_alpha   90.00
_cell.angle_beta   90.00
_cell.angle_gamma   90.00
#
_symmetry.space_group_name_H-M   'P 1'
#
loop_
_entity.id
_entity.type
_entity.pdbx_description
1 polymer ?
#
loop_
_entity_poly.entity_id
_entity_poly.type
_entity_poly.pdbx_seq_one_letter_code
_entity_poly.pdbx_strand_id
1 'polypeptide(L)'
;GVEINSFANLLAALRKARAHFKDNGATASDHGVFTPRTLKVSSAQGEALFASALAESASENELNDFRAVMLFEHALMAADDGLVMQLHPGSLRNYDSEIFAKYGADKGFDIPVATTYTKELQPLLNAVGKHPNFRLVIFTLDESTYSRELAPLAGAYPSVRLGPPWWFHDSLNGLERWREAITETAGYYNTVGFIDDTRAFCSIPVRHDVARRFDSAYLAREVGRHRITENEA
;
A
#
# COMPACT_ATOMS: atom_id res chain seq x y z
N GLY A 1 -1.24 9.25 -28.58
CA GLY A 1 -1.88 8.85 -27.32
C GLY A 1 -2.89 7.73 -27.55
N VAL A 2 -3.40 7.13 -26.50
CA VAL A 2 -4.56 6.24 -26.53
C VAL A 2 -5.79 7.12 -26.25
N GLU A 3 -6.82 7.03 -27.07
CA GLU A 3 -8.10 7.68 -26.76
C GLU A 3 -8.82 6.86 -25.69
N ILE A 4 -9.19 7.49 -24.57
CA ILE A 4 -9.79 6.80 -23.42
C ILE A 4 -11.31 6.97 -23.51
N ASN A 5 -11.94 6.11 -24.32
CA ASN A 5 -13.39 6.11 -24.54
C ASN A 5 -14.05 4.77 -24.16
N SER A 6 -13.29 3.84 -23.60
CA SER A 6 -13.77 2.56 -23.07
C SER A 6 -12.89 2.09 -21.92
N PHE A 7 -13.41 1.19 -21.10
CA PHE A 7 -12.63 0.57 -20.01
C PHE A 7 -11.39 -0.15 -20.55
N ALA A 8 -11.52 -0.87 -21.65
CA ALA A 8 -10.39 -1.54 -22.29
C ALA A 8 -9.30 -0.55 -22.73
N ASN A 9 -9.68 0.61 -23.28
CA ASN A 9 -8.73 1.65 -23.67
C ASN A 9 -8.07 2.34 -22.47
N LEU A 10 -8.80 2.51 -21.36
CA LEU A 10 -8.23 2.98 -20.10
C LEU A 10 -7.12 2.02 -19.63
N LEU A 11 -7.40 0.71 -19.56
CA LEU A 11 -6.41 -0.29 -19.16
C LEU A 11 -5.21 -0.33 -20.11
N ALA A 12 -5.44 -0.20 -21.43
CA ALA A 12 -4.36 -0.12 -22.41
C ALA A 12 -3.49 1.12 -22.23
N ALA A 13 -4.10 2.28 -21.93
CA ALA A 13 -3.39 3.52 -21.66
C ALA A 13 -2.53 3.40 -20.40
N LEU A 14 -3.06 2.80 -19.34
CA LEU A 14 -2.33 2.56 -18.09
C LEU A 14 -1.13 1.60 -18.30
N ARG A 15 -1.31 0.50 -19.03
CA ARG A 15 -0.20 -0.41 -19.39
C ARG A 15 0.89 0.32 -20.17
N LYS A 16 0.51 1.18 -21.11
CA LYS A 16 1.48 2.00 -21.87
C LYS A 16 2.22 2.99 -20.97
N ALA A 17 1.54 3.63 -20.04
CA ALA A 17 2.17 4.54 -19.07
C ALA A 17 3.15 3.78 -18.16
N ARG A 18 2.76 2.60 -17.64
CA ARG A 18 3.63 1.75 -16.82
C ARG A 18 4.88 1.31 -17.58
N ALA A 19 4.75 0.90 -18.85
CA ALA A 19 5.89 0.56 -19.69
C ALA A 19 6.85 1.76 -19.84
N HIS A 20 6.31 2.94 -20.13
CA HIS A 20 7.10 4.16 -20.21
C HIS A 20 7.86 4.46 -18.91
N PHE A 21 7.20 4.35 -17.74
CA PHE A 21 7.87 4.55 -16.45
C PHE A 21 8.97 3.51 -16.21
N LYS A 22 8.75 2.25 -16.55
CA LYS A 22 9.79 1.19 -16.46
C LYS A 22 10.99 1.50 -17.34
N ASP A 23 10.77 1.91 -18.58
CA ASP A 23 11.84 2.30 -19.52
C ASP A 23 12.66 3.49 -18.96
N ASN A 24 12.08 4.28 -18.08
CA ASN A 24 12.74 5.39 -17.37
C ASN A 24 13.21 5.03 -15.95
N GLY A 25 13.27 3.75 -15.62
CA GLY A 25 13.87 3.25 -14.38
C GLY A 25 12.93 3.07 -13.20
N ALA A 26 11.60 3.17 -13.38
CA ALA A 26 10.67 2.89 -12.31
C ALA A 26 10.71 1.41 -11.90
N THR A 27 10.69 1.15 -10.60
CA THR A 27 10.70 -0.20 -10.01
C THR A 27 9.43 -0.52 -9.22
N ALA A 28 8.62 0.49 -8.92
CA ALA A 28 7.41 0.36 -8.13
C ALA A 28 6.29 1.27 -8.66
N SER A 29 5.07 0.96 -8.29
CA SER A 29 3.91 1.84 -8.37
C SER A 29 3.33 2.04 -6.98
N ASP A 30 2.73 3.21 -6.71
CA ASP A 30 2.15 3.54 -5.43
C ASP A 30 0.67 3.91 -5.56
N HIS A 31 -0.14 3.43 -4.62
CA HIS A 31 -1.59 3.56 -4.65
C HIS A 31 -2.10 4.07 -3.30
N GLY A 32 -2.36 5.38 -3.24
CA GLY A 32 -3.07 6.00 -2.13
C GLY A 32 -4.58 5.83 -2.34
N VAL A 33 -5.23 5.10 -1.42
CA VAL A 33 -6.68 4.81 -1.50
C VAL A 33 -7.33 5.00 -0.14
N PHE A 34 -8.64 5.27 -0.12
CA PHE A 34 -9.36 5.36 1.15
C PHE A 34 -9.51 3.98 1.81
N THR A 35 -9.82 2.95 1.03
CA THR A 35 -9.87 1.55 1.47
C THR A 35 -9.05 0.65 0.55
N PRO A 36 -8.46 -0.46 1.05
CA PRO A 36 -7.73 -1.41 0.21
C PRO A 36 -8.66 -2.37 -0.55
N ARG A 37 -9.93 -2.03 -0.68
CA ARG A 37 -10.93 -2.88 -1.33
C ARG A 37 -10.55 -3.19 -2.77
N THR A 38 -10.64 -4.47 -3.12
CA THR A 38 -10.41 -4.97 -4.47
C THR A 38 -11.65 -5.71 -4.97
N LEU A 39 -11.95 -5.57 -6.25
CA LEU A 39 -13.13 -6.18 -6.85
C LEU A 39 -12.79 -6.75 -8.23
N LYS A 40 -13.01 -8.06 -8.38
CA LYS A 40 -12.94 -8.71 -9.69
C LYS A 40 -14.30 -8.67 -10.36
N VAL A 41 -14.36 -8.13 -11.57
CA VAL A 41 -15.58 -8.02 -12.35
C VAL A 41 -15.38 -8.62 -13.76
N SER A 42 -16.48 -8.86 -14.47
CA SER A 42 -16.43 -9.16 -15.90
C SER A 42 -16.12 -7.89 -16.71
N SER A 43 -15.63 -8.05 -17.94
CA SER A 43 -15.36 -6.91 -18.83
C SER A 43 -16.59 -6.04 -19.05
N ALA A 44 -17.79 -6.64 -19.16
CA ALA A 44 -19.05 -5.90 -19.33
C ALA A 44 -19.38 -5.04 -18.08
N GLN A 45 -19.15 -5.56 -16.87
CA GLN A 45 -19.36 -4.79 -15.64
C GLN A 45 -18.32 -3.67 -15.50
N GLY A 46 -17.05 -3.93 -15.85
CA GLY A 46 -16.01 -2.91 -15.87
C GLY A 46 -16.35 -1.78 -16.85
N GLU A 47 -16.84 -2.11 -18.03
CA GLU A 47 -17.29 -1.12 -19.02
C GLU A 47 -18.49 -0.29 -18.53
N ALA A 48 -19.46 -0.92 -17.87
CA ALA A 48 -20.61 -0.20 -17.32
C ALA A 48 -20.20 0.80 -16.23
N LEU A 49 -19.33 0.38 -15.30
CA LEU A 49 -18.78 1.25 -14.25
C LEU A 49 -17.97 2.40 -14.83
N PHE A 50 -17.13 2.12 -15.84
CA PHE A 50 -16.35 3.14 -16.52
C PHE A 50 -17.24 4.15 -17.22
N ALA A 51 -18.24 3.69 -17.99
CA ALA A 51 -19.16 4.56 -18.71
C ALA A 51 -19.97 5.46 -17.78
N SER A 52 -20.46 4.92 -16.65
CA SER A 52 -21.16 5.67 -15.62
C SER A 52 -20.27 6.74 -14.98
N ALA A 53 -19.02 6.39 -14.67
CA ALA A 53 -18.04 7.33 -14.12
C ALA A 53 -17.68 8.43 -15.14
N LEU A 54 -17.46 8.08 -16.40
CA LEU A 54 -17.12 9.04 -17.47
C LEU A 54 -18.24 10.03 -17.74
N ALA A 55 -19.48 9.58 -17.65
CA ALA A 55 -20.69 10.41 -17.82
C ALA A 55 -21.03 11.26 -16.57
N GLU A 56 -20.21 11.18 -15.50
CA GLU A 56 -20.45 11.84 -14.20
C GLU A 56 -21.83 11.50 -13.59
N SER A 57 -22.36 10.32 -13.94
CA SER A 57 -23.66 9.83 -13.48
C SER A 57 -23.58 8.71 -12.45
N ALA A 58 -22.36 8.27 -12.13
CA ALA A 58 -22.13 7.19 -11.19
C ALA A 58 -22.54 7.58 -9.76
N SER A 59 -23.25 6.68 -9.09
CA SER A 59 -23.49 6.77 -7.65
C SER A 59 -22.19 6.61 -6.87
N GLU A 60 -22.20 7.00 -5.60
CA GLU A 60 -21.03 6.82 -4.73
C GLU A 60 -20.60 5.35 -4.61
N ASN A 61 -21.57 4.43 -4.57
CA ASN A 61 -21.30 3.00 -4.55
C ASN A 61 -20.61 2.53 -5.84
N GLU A 62 -21.07 2.97 -7.00
CA GLU A 62 -20.43 2.65 -8.28
C GLU A 62 -19.02 3.23 -8.38
N LEU A 63 -18.80 4.44 -7.88
CA LEU A 63 -17.44 5.02 -7.81
C LEU A 63 -16.52 4.21 -6.88
N ASN A 64 -17.03 3.72 -5.75
CA ASN A 64 -16.28 2.87 -4.85
C ASN A 64 -16.01 1.49 -5.47
N ASP A 65 -16.96 0.93 -6.20
CA ASP A 65 -16.76 -0.30 -6.99
C ASP A 65 -15.73 -0.08 -8.10
N PHE A 66 -15.79 1.02 -8.82
CA PHE A 66 -14.84 1.36 -9.86
C PHE A 66 -13.41 1.50 -9.31
N ARG A 67 -13.23 2.19 -8.16
CA ARG A 67 -11.92 2.26 -7.47
C ARG A 67 -11.39 0.87 -7.10
N ALA A 68 -12.26 0.02 -6.58
CA ALA A 68 -11.89 -1.36 -6.20
C ALA A 68 -11.52 -2.23 -7.42
N VAL A 69 -12.23 -2.06 -8.54
CA VAL A 69 -11.88 -2.70 -9.82
C VAL A 69 -10.52 -2.20 -10.32
N MET A 70 -10.29 -0.90 -10.29
CA MET A 70 -9.01 -0.32 -10.73
C MET A 70 -7.85 -0.82 -9.89
N LEU A 71 -8.01 -0.94 -8.57
CA LEU A 71 -6.97 -1.49 -7.71
C LEU A 71 -6.67 -2.97 -8.04
N PHE A 72 -7.69 -3.76 -8.33
CA PHE A 72 -7.55 -5.13 -8.80
C PHE A 72 -6.81 -5.22 -10.15
N GLU A 73 -7.16 -4.38 -11.12
CA GLU A 73 -6.50 -4.31 -12.43
C GLU A 73 -5.03 -3.89 -12.31
N HIS A 74 -4.71 -2.95 -11.43
CA HIS A 74 -3.31 -2.58 -11.14
C HIS A 74 -2.50 -3.73 -10.57
N ALA A 75 -3.11 -4.61 -9.77
CA ALA A 75 -2.44 -5.81 -9.28
C ALA A 75 -2.16 -6.83 -10.40
N LEU A 76 -3.11 -6.99 -11.34
CA LEU A 76 -2.85 -7.81 -12.55
C LEU A 76 -1.71 -7.23 -13.38
N MET A 77 -1.70 -5.92 -13.61
CA MET A 77 -0.62 -5.25 -14.32
C MET A 77 0.73 -5.42 -13.60
N ALA A 78 0.75 -5.34 -12.26
CA ALA A 78 1.96 -5.54 -11.47
C ALA A 78 2.49 -6.98 -11.55
N ALA A 79 1.60 -7.98 -11.65
CA ALA A 79 1.99 -9.36 -11.90
C ALA A 79 2.59 -9.55 -13.30
N ASP A 80 2.04 -8.85 -14.30
CA ASP A 80 2.52 -8.91 -15.70
C ASP A 80 3.88 -8.21 -15.87
N ASP A 81 4.04 -6.99 -15.33
CA ASP A 81 5.21 -6.14 -15.59
C ASP A 81 6.28 -6.19 -14.49
N GLY A 82 5.97 -6.76 -13.33
CA GLY A 82 6.90 -6.92 -12.20
C GLY A 82 7.18 -5.65 -11.40
N LEU A 83 6.48 -4.53 -11.64
CA LEU A 83 6.57 -3.38 -10.76
C LEU A 83 6.03 -3.73 -9.37
N VAL A 84 6.79 -3.41 -8.32
CA VAL A 84 6.33 -3.58 -6.94
C VAL A 84 5.11 -2.70 -6.71
N MET A 85 4.00 -3.29 -6.27
CA MET A 85 2.79 -2.55 -5.94
C MET A 85 2.85 -2.11 -4.48
N GLN A 86 2.83 -0.81 -4.22
CA GLN A 86 2.74 -0.25 -2.88
C GLN A 86 1.32 0.24 -2.63
N LEU A 87 0.81 0.04 -1.42
CA LEU A 87 -0.57 0.35 -1.07
C LEU A 87 -0.63 1.13 0.24
N HIS A 88 -1.17 2.36 0.18
CA HIS A 88 -1.30 3.30 1.28
C HIS A 88 -2.78 3.65 1.57
N PRO A 89 -3.54 2.79 2.26
CA PRO A 89 -4.94 3.05 2.56
C PRO A 89 -5.14 3.69 3.93
N GLY A 90 -6.37 4.19 4.16
CA GLY A 90 -6.85 4.49 5.50
C GLY A 90 -6.61 5.91 5.98
N SER A 91 -6.57 6.87 5.06
CA SER A 91 -6.52 8.30 5.42
C SER A 91 -7.77 9.03 4.96
N LEU A 92 -8.47 9.67 5.91
CA LEU A 92 -9.48 10.68 5.62
C LEU A 92 -8.76 12.02 5.44
N ARG A 93 -8.58 12.39 4.18
CA ARG A 93 -7.82 13.59 3.81
C ARG A 93 -8.65 14.86 3.95
N ASN A 94 -7.95 15.97 4.24
CA ASN A 94 -8.55 17.29 4.28
C ASN A 94 -9.74 17.38 5.28
N TYR A 95 -9.58 16.81 6.46
CA TYR A 95 -10.65 16.68 7.47
C TYR A 95 -11.26 18.03 7.88
N ASP A 96 -10.44 19.08 7.95
CA ASP A 96 -10.91 20.44 8.25
C ASP A 96 -11.45 21.11 6.98
N SER A 97 -12.77 21.23 6.89
CA SER A 97 -13.46 21.80 5.71
C SER A 97 -13.18 23.30 5.51
N GLU A 98 -12.91 24.04 6.57
CA GLU A 98 -12.60 25.48 6.51
C GLU A 98 -11.22 25.71 5.90
N ILE A 99 -10.23 24.95 6.37
CA ILE A 99 -8.87 24.98 5.83
C ILE A 99 -8.87 24.49 4.38
N PHE A 100 -9.60 23.41 4.09
CA PHE A 100 -9.71 22.90 2.71
C PHE A 100 -10.35 23.93 1.77
N ALA A 101 -11.43 24.58 2.18
CA ALA A 101 -12.10 25.60 1.36
C ALA A 101 -11.20 26.82 1.12
N LYS A 102 -10.37 27.21 2.10
CA LYS A 102 -9.53 28.39 2.01
C LYS A 102 -8.21 28.17 1.26
N TYR A 103 -7.59 27.01 1.44
CA TYR A 103 -6.22 26.76 0.98
C TYR A 103 -6.08 25.57 0.01
N GLY A 104 -7.13 24.82 -0.22
CA GLY A 104 -7.12 23.62 -1.06
C GLY A 104 -6.57 22.38 -0.36
N ALA A 105 -6.30 21.35 -1.16
CA ALA A 105 -5.80 20.07 -0.69
C ALA A 105 -4.35 20.13 -0.15
N ASP A 106 -3.97 19.09 0.61
CA ASP A 106 -2.60 18.86 1.11
C ASP A 106 -2.08 19.98 2.03
N LYS A 107 -2.94 20.51 2.89
CA LYS A 107 -2.59 21.51 3.92
C LYS A 107 -2.57 20.93 5.34
N GLY A 108 -2.41 19.62 5.47
CA GLY A 108 -2.56 18.90 6.71
C GLY A 108 -4.00 18.43 6.95
N PHE A 109 -4.31 18.10 8.21
CA PHE A 109 -5.64 17.59 8.60
C PHE A 109 -6.01 16.27 7.90
N ASP A 110 -5.04 15.41 7.67
CA ASP A 110 -5.26 14.03 7.24
C ASP A 110 -5.35 13.15 8.48
N ILE A 111 -6.48 12.49 8.66
CA ILE A 111 -6.77 11.71 9.88
C ILE A 111 -6.88 10.23 9.54
N PRO A 112 -6.19 9.34 10.28
CA PRO A 112 -6.34 7.89 10.12
C PRO A 112 -7.77 7.44 10.38
N VAL A 113 -8.22 6.44 9.62
CA VAL A 113 -9.50 5.77 9.82
C VAL A 113 -9.29 4.27 10.01
N ALA A 114 -10.23 3.62 10.70
CA ALA A 114 -10.23 2.17 10.81
C ALA A 114 -10.23 1.51 9.44
N THR A 115 -9.32 0.58 9.23
CA THR A 115 -9.10 -0.06 7.92
C THR A 115 -9.14 -1.57 8.07
N THR A 116 -9.71 -2.28 7.11
CA THR A 116 -9.73 -3.74 7.03
C THR A 116 -8.99 -4.22 5.79
N TYR A 117 -8.26 -5.31 5.92
CA TYR A 117 -7.41 -5.84 4.83
C TYR A 117 -7.81 -7.24 4.41
N THR A 118 -8.14 -8.09 5.37
CA THR A 118 -8.34 -9.53 5.14
C THR A 118 -9.40 -9.81 4.07
N LYS A 119 -10.57 -9.19 4.18
CA LYS A 119 -11.65 -9.36 3.21
C LYS A 119 -11.43 -8.53 1.95
N GLU A 120 -10.94 -7.33 2.12
CA GLU A 120 -10.80 -6.36 1.04
C GLU A 120 -9.72 -6.76 0.03
N LEU A 121 -8.63 -7.39 0.48
CA LEU A 121 -7.56 -7.88 -0.39
C LEU A 121 -7.78 -9.31 -0.89
N GLN A 122 -8.78 -10.04 -0.40
CA GLN A 122 -9.01 -11.44 -0.77
C GLN A 122 -9.14 -11.67 -2.29
N PRO A 123 -9.91 -10.87 -3.05
CA PRO A 123 -10.00 -11.05 -4.50
C PRO A 123 -8.66 -10.91 -5.21
N LEU A 124 -7.87 -9.91 -4.83
CA LEU A 124 -6.54 -9.66 -5.37
C LEU A 124 -5.57 -10.80 -5.03
N LEU A 125 -5.47 -11.17 -3.76
CA LEU A 125 -4.54 -12.20 -3.31
C LEU A 125 -4.89 -13.59 -3.87
N ASN A 126 -6.17 -13.89 -4.05
CA ASN A 126 -6.59 -15.13 -4.72
C ASN A 126 -6.22 -15.14 -6.21
N ALA A 127 -6.18 -13.98 -6.86
CA ALA A 127 -5.84 -13.88 -8.28
C ALA A 127 -4.33 -13.93 -8.51
N VAL A 128 -3.55 -13.11 -7.78
CA VAL A 128 -2.12 -12.90 -8.06
C VAL A 128 -1.19 -13.10 -6.86
N GLY A 129 -1.71 -13.36 -5.67
CA GLY A 129 -0.90 -13.46 -4.44
C GLY A 129 0.16 -14.56 -4.45
N LYS A 130 0.05 -15.54 -5.36
CA LYS A 130 1.05 -16.61 -5.57
C LYS A 130 1.81 -16.46 -6.89
N HIS A 131 1.57 -15.37 -7.64
CA HIS A 131 2.26 -15.16 -8.91
C HIS A 131 3.75 -14.83 -8.65
N PRO A 132 4.70 -15.45 -9.36
CA PRO A 132 6.14 -15.32 -9.06
C PRO A 132 6.68 -13.90 -9.21
N ASN A 133 6.11 -13.09 -10.10
CA ASN A 133 6.53 -11.72 -10.33
C ASN A 133 5.79 -10.70 -9.45
N PHE A 134 4.68 -11.08 -8.81
CA PHE A 134 3.90 -10.14 -8.02
C PHE A 134 4.55 -9.85 -6.67
N ARG A 135 4.62 -8.58 -6.31
CA ARG A 135 5.05 -8.11 -4.98
C ARG A 135 4.13 -6.99 -4.54
N LEU A 136 3.59 -7.13 -3.34
CA LEU A 136 2.70 -6.16 -2.70
C LEU A 136 3.31 -5.71 -1.38
N VAL A 137 3.55 -4.41 -1.24
CA VAL A 137 3.94 -3.79 0.02
C VAL A 137 2.74 -3.07 0.59
N ILE A 138 2.33 -3.42 1.81
CA ILE A 138 1.17 -2.85 2.47
C ILE A 138 1.63 -1.93 3.60
N PHE A 139 1.18 -0.70 3.56
CA PHE A 139 1.31 0.28 4.63
C PHE A 139 -0.03 0.44 5.34
N THR A 140 -0.01 0.92 6.57
CA THR A 140 -1.24 1.20 7.32
C THR A 140 -1.06 2.37 8.27
N LEU A 141 -2.15 3.10 8.51
CA LEU A 141 -2.29 4.07 9.59
C LEU A 141 -3.13 3.52 10.76
N ASP A 142 -3.56 2.26 10.67
CA ASP A 142 -4.35 1.58 11.70
C ASP A 142 -3.50 0.50 12.40
N GLU A 143 -2.88 0.85 13.52
CA GLU A 143 -2.05 -0.06 14.31
C GLU A 143 -2.82 -1.32 14.77
N SER A 144 -4.14 -1.24 14.90
CA SER A 144 -4.96 -2.37 15.34
C SER A 144 -4.97 -3.52 14.34
N THR A 145 -4.53 -3.28 13.11
CA THR A 145 -4.46 -4.28 12.03
C THR A 145 -3.12 -5.03 11.96
N TYR A 146 -2.08 -4.58 12.66
CA TYR A 146 -0.74 -5.15 12.57
C TYR A 146 -0.73 -6.66 12.84
N SER A 147 -1.11 -7.08 14.04
CA SER A 147 -1.11 -8.50 14.43
C SER A 147 -2.36 -9.24 13.97
N ARG A 148 -3.50 -8.55 13.86
CA ARG A 148 -4.78 -9.18 13.52
C ARG A 148 -4.90 -9.56 12.05
N GLU A 149 -4.38 -8.75 11.14
CA GLU A 149 -4.60 -8.92 9.70
C GLU A 149 -3.29 -8.96 8.91
N LEU A 150 -2.45 -7.94 9.08
CA LEU A 150 -1.30 -7.73 8.19
C LEU A 150 -0.20 -8.78 8.39
N ALA A 151 0.17 -9.06 9.63
CA ALA A 151 1.18 -10.07 9.92
C ALA A 151 0.77 -11.47 9.44
N PRO A 152 -0.47 -11.97 9.68
CA PRO A 152 -0.94 -13.22 9.10
C PRO A 152 -0.95 -13.22 7.57
N LEU A 153 -1.34 -12.12 6.91
CA LEU A 153 -1.31 -12.02 5.45
C LEU A 153 0.11 -12.11 4.90
N ALA A 154 1.07 -11.42 5.52
CA ALA A 154 2.48 -11.48 5.12
C ALA A 154 3.12 -12.83 5.40
N GLY A 155 2.71 -13.52 6.47
CA GLY A 155 3.14 -14.88 6.75
C GLY A 155 2.57 -15.94 5.80
N ALA A 156 1.35 -15.71 5.27
CA ALA A 156 0.65 -16.66 4.42
C ALA A 156 0.96 -16.49 2.91
N TYR A 157 1.23 -15.27 2.45
CA TYR A 157 1.44 -14.97 1.03
C TYR A 157 2.88 -14.54 0.74
N PRO A 158 3.63 -15.28 -0.09
CA PRO A 158 5.04 -14.96 -0.39
C PRO A 158 5.21 -13.63 -1.14
N SER A 159 4.15 -13.12 -1.76
CA SER A 159 4.15 -11.83 -2.45
C SER A 159 3.95 -10.63 -1.52
N VAL A 160 3.46 -10.85 -0.29
CA VAL A 160 3.12 -9.75 0.63
C VAL A 160 4.32 -9.40 1.50
N ARG A 161 4.59 -8.10 1.61
CA ARG A 161 5.55 -7.51 2.55
C ARG A 161 4.88 -6.38 3.30
N LEU A 162 5.25 -6.20 4.55
CA LEU A 162 4.77 -5.08 5.36
C LEU A 162 5.71 -3.90 5.23
N GLY A 163 5.15 -2.75 4.91
CA GLY A 163 5.83 -1.47 4.96
C GLY A 163 6.10 -1.04 6.41
N PRO A 164 7.08 -0.17 6.64
CA PRO A 164 7.32 0.40 7.97
C PRO A 164 6.13 1.28 8.40
N PRO A 165 6.08 1.65 9.69
CA PRO A 165 5.13 2.63 10.17
C PRO A 165 5.13 3.91 9.33
N TRP A 166 3.95 4.43 9.07
CA TRP A 166 3.74 5.54 8.16
C TRP A 166 3.15 6.74 8.91
N TRP A 167 3.50 7.96 8.53
CA TRP A 167 3.04 9.24 9.10
C TRP A 167 3.13 9.28 10.63
N PHE A 168 1.96 9.26 11.32
CA PHE A 168 1.85 9.42 12.78
C PHE A 168 2.53 8.29 13.57
N HIS A 169 2.76 7.15 12.93
CA HIS A 169 3.39 5.97 13.54
C HIS A 169 4.87 5.84 13.20
N ASP A 170 5.41 6.75 12.36
CA ASP A 170 6.81 6.84 11.99
C ASP A 170 7.59 7.59 13.10
N SER A 171 7.72 6.95 14.25
CA SER A 171 8.44 7.42 15.42
C SER A 171 9.11 6.23 16.11
N LEU A 172 10.08 6.46 16.99
CA LEU A 172 10.75 5.37 17.72
C LEU A 172 9.74 4.46 18.44
N ASN A 173 8.77 5.03 19.13
CA ASN A 173 7.73 4.26 19.80
C ASN A 173 6.79 3.54 18.83
N GLY A 174 6.48 4.16 17.71
CA GLY A 174 5.66 3.55 16.66
C GLY A 174 6.39 2.39 15.97
N LEU A 175 7.66 2.54 15.67
CA LEU A 175 8.52 1.47 15.14
C LEU A 175 8.60 0.28 16.09
N GLU A 176 8.71 0.53 17.41
CA GLU A 176 8.76 -0.53 18.41
C GLU A 176 7.44 -1.31 18.48
N ARG A 177 6.31 -0.61 18.61
CA ARG A 177 4.99 -1.27 18.60
C ARG A 177 4.75 -2.07 17.32
N TRP A 178 5.16 -1.54 16.19
CA TRP A 178 5.05 -2.23 14.91
C TRP A 178 5.87 -3.53 14.89
N ARG A 179 7.16 -3.48 15.22
CA ARG A 179 8.02 -4.67 15.30
C ARG A 179 7.46 -5.72 16.25
N GLU A 180 7.06 -5.32 17.44
CA GLU A 180 6.49 -6.24 18.43
C GLU A 180 5.19 -6.88 17.94
N ALA A 181 4.33 -6.12 17.25
CA ALA A 181 3.04 -6.61 16.79
C ALA A 181 3.13 -7.55 15.57
N ILE A 182 4.18 -7.43 14.72
CA ILE A 182 4.22 -8.18 13.46
C ILE A 182 5.20 -9.36 13.47
N THR A 183 6.30 -9.26 14.21
CA THR A 183 7.45 -10.17 14.05
C THR A 183 7.08 -11.62 14.39
N GLU A 184 6.23 -11.85 15.39
CA GLU A 184 5.83 -13.20 15.82
C GLU A 184 5.16 -14.01 14.70
N THR A 185 4.35 -13.34 13.86
CA THR A 185 3.55 -14.03 12.81
C THR A 185 4.13 -13.80 11.40
N ALA A 186 4.58 -12.59 11.08
CA ALA A 186 5.17 -12.30 9.78
C ALA A 186 6.63 -12.73 9.68
N GLY A 187 7.35 -12.78 10.79
CA GLY A 187 8.79 -12.94 10.81
C GLY A 187 9.54 -11.66 10.40
N TYR A 188 10.86 -11.70 10.47
CA TYR A 188 11.72 -10.54 10.18
C TYR A 188 11.79 -10.21 8.69
N TYR A 189 11.78 -11.24 7.82
CA TYR A 189 12.02 -11.11 6.38
C TYR A 189 10.79 -10.77 5.54
N ASN A 190 9.59 -10.80 6.13
CA ASN A 190 8.35 -10.42 5.43
C ASN A 190 8.02 -8.94 5.60
N THR A 191 9.03 -8.12 5.85
CA THR A 191 8.96 -6.66 5.91
C THR A 191 9.88 -6.06 4.86
N VAL A 192 9.64 -4.82 4.50
CA VAL A 192 10.61 -3.99 3.78
C VAL A 192 11.37 -3.14 4.79
N GLY A 193 12.57 -2.68 4.46
CA GLY A 193 13.30 -1.75 5.30
C GLY A 193 12.58 -0.40 5.42
N PHE A 194 13.19 0.52 6.19
CA PHE A 194 12.67 1.86 6.34
C PHE A 194 12.53 2.58 4.99
N ILE A 195 11.39 3.19 4.75
CA ILE A 195 11.08 4.02 3.58
C ILE A 195 10.80 5.43 4.09
N ASP A 196 11.57 6.40 3.63
CA ASP A 196 11.54 7.76 4.19
C ASP A 196 10.24 8.51 3.83
N ASP A 197 9.82 8.47 2.57
CA ASP A 197 8.67 9.22 2.06
C ASP A 197 8.64 10.68 2.54
N THR A 198 9.76 11.39 2.41
CA THR A 198 9.90 12.75 2.93
C THR A 198 9.86 13.81 1.84
N ARG A 199 9.34 14.99 2.19
CA ARG A 199 9.48 16.22 1.41
C ARG A 199 10.71 17.04 1.81
N ALA A 200 11.37 16.69 2.92
CA ALA A 200 12.51 17.40 3.49
C ALA A 200 13.82 16.65 3.22
N PHE A 201 14.42 16.84 2.06
CA PHE A 201 15.62 16.10 1.62
C PHE A 201 16.76 16.11 2.66
N CYS A 202 16.95 17.21 3.39
CA CYS A 202 17.99 17.30 4.42
C CYS A 202 17.73 16.37 5.61
N SER A 203 16.52 15.87 5.84
CA SER A 203 16.20 14.94 6.94
C SER A 203 16.45 13.48 6.57
N ILE A 204 16.57 13.13 5.30
CA ILE A 204 16.70 11.74 4.83
C ILE A 204 17.85 10.99 5.53
N PRO A 205 19.09 11.49 5.55
CA PRO A 205 20.20 10.76 6.21
C PRO A 205 19.95 10.50 7.69
N VAL A 206 19.40 11.48 8.40
CA VAL A 206 19.13 11.38 9.85
C VAL A 206 18.01 10.38 10.11
N ARG A 207 16.95 10.41 9.35
CA ARG A 207 15.82 9.47 9.50
C ARG A 207 16.24 8.03 9.21
N HIS A 208 17.05 7.80 8.19
CA HIS A 208 17.62 6.47 7.92
C HIS A 208 18.60 6.03 9.02
N ASP A 209 19.38 6.94 9.59
CA ASP A 209 20.27 6.62 10.74
C ASP A 209 19.44 6.21 11.96
N VAL A 210 18.39 6.95 12.29
CA VAL A 210 17.46 6.62 13.39
C VAL A 210 16.82 5.25 13.18
N ALA A 211 16.32 4.96 12.00
CA ALA A 211 15.70 3.68 11.68
C ALA A 211 16.70 2.51 11.81
N ARG A 212 17.92 2.66 11.30
CA ARG A 212 18.97 1.63 11.46
C ARG A 212 19.35 1.38 12.91
N ARG A 213 19.50 2.44 13.71
CA ARG A 213 19.79 2.31 15.15
C ARG A 213 18.66 1.59 15.86
N PHE A 214 17.42 1.92 15.52
CA PHE A 214 16.24 1.26 16.08
C PHE A 214 16.23 -0.23 15.73
N ASP A 215 16.34 -0.59 14.44
CA ASP A 215 16.32 -1.99 14.00
C ASP A 215 17.48 -2.79 14.63
N SER A 216 18.68 -2.23 14.69
CA SER A 216 19.83 -2.87 15.35
C SER A 216 19.60 -3.10 16.85
N ALA A 217 19.02 -2.12 17.56
CA ALA A 217 18.70 -2.26 18.98
C ALA A 217 17.58 -3.31 19.20
N TYR A 218 16.58 -3.34 18.34
CA TYR A 218 15.52 -4.34 18.39
C TYR A 218 16.08 -5.75 18.21
N LEU A 219 16.88 -5.99 17.16
CA LEU A 219 17.49 -7.29 16.88
C LEU A 219 18.44 -7.72 18.02
N ALA A 220 19.28 -6.83 18.53
CA ALA A 220 20.15 -7.12 19.67
C ALA A 220 19.35 -7.55 20.92
N ARG A 221 18.20 -6.92 21.16
CA ARG A 221 17.29 -7.33 22.24
C ARG A 221 16.72 -8.73 22.02
N GLU A 222 16.36 -9.08 20.80
CA GLU A 222 15.85 -10.41 20.47
C GLU A 222 16.93 -11.50 20.59
N VAL A 223 18.17 -11.20 20.24
CA VAL A 223 19.33 -12.08 20.53
C VAL A 223 19.51 -12.26 22.04
N GLY A 224 19.47 -11.19 22.81
CA GLY A 224 19.57 -11.25 24.27
C GLY A 224 18.44 -12.01 24.95
N ARG A 225 17.29 -12.12 24.30
CA ARG A 225 16.12 -12.93 24.71
C ARG A 225 16.18 -14.37 24.21
N HIS A 226 17.22 -14.77 23.50
CA HIS A 226 17.39 -16.08 22.87
C HIS A 226 16.27 -16.44 21.86
N ARG A 227 15.69 -15.46 21.20
CA ARG A 227 14.67 -15.67 20.17
C ARG A 227 15.27 -15.86 18.77
N ILE A 228 16.42 -15.26 18.55
CA ILE A 228 17.23 -15.40 17.34
C ILE A 228 18.71 -15.50 17.74
N THR A 229 19.53 -16.03 16.85
CA THR A 229 20.99 -16.04 17.02
C THR A 229 21.61 -14.74 16.48
N GLU A 230 22.87 -14.48 16.83
CA GLU A 230 23.63 -13.34 16.25
C GLU A 230 23.77 -13.45 14.73
N ASN A 231 23.83 -14.67 14.18
CA ASN A 231 23.90 -14.88 12.74
C ASN A 231 22.58 -14.64 12.01
N GLU A 232 21.45 -14.68 12.71
CA GLU A 232 20.12 -14.39 12.17
C GLU A 232 19.77 -12.92 12.29
N ALA A 233 20.43 -12.17 13.16
CA ALA A 233 20.25 -10.74 13.38
C ALA A 233 21.01 -9.90 12.34
#